data_729174c56353cf158bed058fa54e4ecc
#
_entry.id   729174c56353cf158bed058fa54e4ecc
#
_cell.length_a   1.000
_cell.length_b   1.000
_cell.length_c   1.000
_cell.angle_alpha   90.00
_cell.angle_beta   90.00
_cell.angle_gamma   90.00
#
_symmetry.space_group_name_H-M   'P 1'
#
loop_
_entity.id
_entity.type
_entity.pdbx_description
1 polymer ?
#
loop_
_entity_poly.entity_id
_entity_poly.type
_entity_poly.pdbx_seq_one_letter_code
_entity_poly.pdbx_strand_id
1 'polypeptide(L)' 'MKNQHFFMVFLEDERTPTYRHATLEGAEQEAKRLSKQYSKKAFVLCSLKSFEVNEFTIKDCRPDIDELPF' A
#
# COMPACT_ATOMS: atom_id res chain seq x y z
N MET A 1 3.93 -18.64 -8.50
CA MET A 1 4.56 -17.30 -8.50
C MET A 1 3.69 -16.33 -7.76
N LYS A 2 4.28 -15.54 -6.90
CA LYS A 2 3.55 -14.52 -6.17
C LYS A 2 3.10 -13.40 -7.10
N ASN A 3 1.90 -12.88 -6.85
CA ASN A 3 1.49 -11.65 -7.51
C ASN A 3 2.27 -10.49 -6.93
N GLN A 4 2.49 -9.49 -7.77
CA GLN A 4 3.22 -8.33 -7.34
C GLN A 4 2.38 -7.51 -6.34
N HIS A 5 2.98 -7.15 -5.25
CA HIS A 5 2.32 -6.28 -4.28
C HIS A 5 2.46 -4.82 -4.70
N PHE A 6 1.63 -3.98 -4.12
CA PHE A 6 1.71 -2.54 -4.37
C PHE A 6 1.46 -1.81 -3.05
N PHE A 7 1.78 -0.53 -3.06
CA PHE A 7 1.65 0.31 -1.88
C PHE A 7 0.73 1.48 -2.16
N MET A 8 0.05 1.94 -1.12
CA MET A 8 -0.80 3.12 -1.20
C MET A 8 -0.55 3.96 0.04
N VAL A 9 -0.85 5.24 -0.06
CA VAL A 9 -0.70 6.16 1.07
C VAL A 9 -2.06 6.60 1.54
N PHE A 10 -2.31 6.43 2.83
CA PHE A 10 -3.56 6.88 3.45
C PHE A 10 -3.25 8.07 4.36
N LEU A 11 -3.87 9.19 4.06
CA LEU A 11 -3.75 10.38 4.88
C LEU A 11 -4.90 10.39 5.89
N GLU A 12 -4.57 10.57 7.16
CA GLU A 12 -5.55 10.53 8.25
C GLU A 12 -6.68 11.53 8.01
N ASP A 13 -7.91 11.10 8.19
CA ASP A 13 -9.13 11.90 8.02
C ASP A 13 -9.38 12.31 6.56
N GLU A 14 -8.71 11.68 5.62
CA GLU A 14 -8.92 11.94 4.21
C GLU A 14 -9.58 10.75 3.54
N ARG A 15 -9.79 10.88 2.24
CA ARG A 15 -10.46 9.85 1.46
C ARG A 15 -9.61 8.59 1.33
N THR A 16 -10.26 7.51 0.98
CA THR A 16 -9.57 6.27 0.63
C THR A 16 -8.53 6.55 -0.46
N PRO A 17 -7.32 6.02 -0.31
CA PRO A 17 -6.29 6.23 -1.31
C PRO A 17 -6.66 5.58 -2.63
N THR A 18 -6.28 6.22 -3.73
CA THR A 18 -6.58 5.73 -5.07
C THR A 18 -5.33 5.49 -5.91
N TYR A 19 -4.20 6.05 -5.52
CA TYR A 19 -2.98 5.95 -6.30
C TYR A 19 -2.12 4.80 -5.81
N ARG A 20 -1.66 3.96 -6.73
CA ARG A 20 -0.80 2.83 -6.42
C ARG A 20 0.65 3.17 -6.67
N HIS A 21 1.49 2.77 -5.75
CA HIS A 21 2.94 2.89 -5.89
C HIS A 21 3.55 1.51 -6.03
N ALA A 22 4.45 1.35 -6.98
CA ALA A 22 5.10 0.06 -7.21
C ALA A 22 6.15 -0.25 -6.16
N THR A 23 6.72 0.77 -5.53
CA THR A 23 7.81 0.59 -4.58
C THR A 23 7.48 1.24 -3.25
N LEU A 24 8.09 0.69 -2.19
CA LEU A 24 7.95 1.26 -0.86
C LEU A 24 8.51 2.67 -0.79
N GLU A 25 9.66 2.89 -1.43
CA GLU A 25 10.29 4.20 -1.41
C GLU A 25 9.42 5.27 -2.04
N GLY A 26 8.77 4.94 -3.16
CA GLY A 26 7.86 5.87 -3.80
C GLY A 26 6.70 6.24 -2.89
N ALA A 27 6.13 5.24 -2.23
CA ALA A 27 5.04 5.48 -1.30
C ALA A 27 5.49 6.31 -0.11
N GLU A 28 6.69 6.03 0.40
CA GLU A 28 7.23 6.79 1.53
C GLU A 28 7.43 8.26 1.19
N GLN A 29 7.95 8.54 0.00
CA GLN A 29 8.13 9.92 -0.43
C GLN A 29 6.80 10.65 -0.54
N GLU A 30 5.81 9.98 -1.10
CA GLU A 30 4.48 10.57 -1.21
C GLU A 30 3.86 10.79 0.17
N ALA A 31 4.05 9.86 1.08
CA ALA A 31 3.53 10.00 2.44
C ALA A 31 4.15 11.20 3.14
N LYS A 32 5.46 11.38 2.99
CA LYS A 32 6.14 12.53 3.58
C LYS A 32 5.63 13.84 2.99
N ARG A 33 5.45 13.86 1.67
CA ARG A 33 4.97 15.06 1.00
C ARG A 33 3.58 15.44 1.46
N LEU A 34 2.67 14.47 1.50
CA LEU A 34 1.30 14.71 1.90
C LEU A 34 1.18 15.08 3.37
N SER A 35 1.95 14.42 4.21
CA SER A 35 1.93 14.72 5.64
C SER A 35 2.35 16.17 5.89
N LYS A 36 3.37 16.62 5.18
CA LYS A 36 3.84 17.99 5.29
C LYS A 36 2.82 18.98 4.75
N GLN A 37 2.25 18.67 3.58
CA GLN A 37 1.35 19.57 2.90
C GLN A 37 0.07 19.80 3.70
N TYR A 38 -0.46 18.76 4.31
CA TYR A 38 -1.73 18.83 5.01
C TYR A 38 -1.60 18.83 6.53
N SER A 39 -0.39 18.72 7.03
CA SER A 39 -0.13 18.66 8.48
C SER A 39 -0.93 17.54 9.14
N LYS A 40 -0.98 16.39 8.50
CA LYS A 40 -1.70 15.22 8.98
C LYS A 40 -0.80 14.00 8.94
N LYS A 41 -1.17 13.00 9.73
CA LYS A 41 -0.44 11.74 9.72
C LYS A 41 -0.72 10.98 8.44
N ALA A 42 0.32 10.44 7.82
CA ALA A 42 0.18 9.63 6.62
C ALA A 42 0.69 8.22 6.89
N PHE A 43 -0.05 7.24 6.39
CA PHE A 43 0.30 5.83 6.55
C PHE A 43 0.63 5.23 5.19
N VAL A 44 1.65 4.38 5.15
CA VAL A 44 1.97 3.61 3.96
C VAL A 44 1.33 2.24 4.11
N LEU A 45 0.47 1.89 3.16
CA LEU A 45 -0.26 0.63 3.17
C LEU A 45 0.30 -0.29 2.10
N CYS A 46 0.27 -1.58 2.35
CA CYS A 46 0.74 -2.58 1.41
C CYS A 46 -0.37 -3.58 1.14
N SER A 47 -0.56 -3.94 -0.13
CA SER A 47 -1.52 -4.97 -0.48
C SER A 47 -1.03 -6.31 0.03
N LEU A 48 -1.90 -7.07 0.65
CA LEU A 48 -1.54 -8.38 1.20
C LEU A 48 -2.11 -9.52 0.39
N LYS A 49 -3.38 -9.43 0.01
CA LYS A 49 -4.06 -10.50 -0.72
C LYS A 49 -5.09 -9.93 -1.67
N SER A 50 -5.41 -10.67 -2.68
CA SER A 50 -6.51 -10.33 -3.58
C SER A 50 -7.38 -11.56 -3.79
N PHE A 51 -8.65 -11.31 -4.09
CA PHE A 51 -9.60 -12.37 -4.37
C PHE A 51 -10.27 -12.06 -5.69
N GLU A 52 -10.36 -13.06 -6.53
CA GLU A 52 -11.05 -12.91 -7.82
C GLU A 52 -12.42 -13.57 -7.75
N VAL A 53 -13.37 -12.92 -8.39
CA VAL A 53 -14.78 -13.31 -8.24
C VAL A 53 -15.08 -14.73 -8.71
N ASN A 54 -14.49 -15.11 -9.83
CA ASN A 54 -14.91 -16.34 -10.49
C ASN A 54 -14.55 -17.61 -9.73
N GLU A 55 -13.40 -17.65 -9.11
CA GLU A 55 -12.92 -18.87 -8.45
C GLU A 55 -12.55 -18.65 -7.01
N PHE A 56 -12.68 -17.43 -6.51
CA PHE A 56 -12.26 -17.10 -5.16
C PHE A 56 -10.85 -17.56 -4.87
N THR A 57 -10.01 -17.49 -5.91
CA THR A 57 -8.61 -17.86 -5.77
C THR A 57 -7.90 -16.80 -4.95
N ILE A 58 -7.25 -17.23 -3.90
CA ILE A 58 -6.46 -16.32 -3.07
C ILE A 58 -5.11 -16.12 -3.72
N LYS A 59 -4.77 -14.87 -4.00
CA LYS A 59 -3.48 -14.52 -4.57
C LYS A 59 -2.68 -13.79 -3.52
N ASP A 60 -1.62 -14.42 -3.07
CA ASP A 60 -0.78 -13.87 -2.02
C ASP A 60 0.16 -12.84 -2.59
N CYS A 61 -0.08 -11.59 -2.25
CA CYS A 61 0.73 -10.46 -2.71
C CYS A 61 1.70 -9.97 -1.64
N ARG A 62 1.70 -10.62 -0.47
CA ARG A 62 2.55 -10.14 0.62
C ARG A 62 4.02 -10.25 0.29
N PRO A 63 4.82 -9.26 0.64
CA PRO A 63 6.26 -9.43 0.61
C PRO A 63 6.67 -10.53 1.61
N ASP A 64 7.87 -11.05 1.45
CA ASP A 64 8.39 -11.98 2.44
C ASP A 64 8.45 -11.28 3.80
N ILE A 65 8.41 -12.10 4.85
CA ILE A 65 8.30 -11.56 6.19
C ILE A 65 9.43 -10.58 6.52
N ASP A 66 10.61 -10.82 5.96
CA ASP A 66 11.76 -9.95 6.18
C ASP A 66 11.64 -8.63 5.44
N GLU A 67 10.72 -8.54 4.48
CA GLU A 67 10.49 -7.34 3.69
C GLU A 67 9.38 -6.47 4.24
N LEU A 68 8.63 -6.97 5.19
CA LEU A 68 7.52 -6.22 5.76
C LEU A 68 8.06 -5.07 6.60
N PRO A 69 7.45 -3.88 6.47
CA PRO A 69 7.93 -2.72 7.20
C PRO A 69 7.51 -2.71 8.67
N PHE A 70 6.79 -3.73 9.08
CA PHE A 70 6.32 -3.83 10.46
C PHE A 70 6.47 -5.22 11.02
#